data_6a1609c4413701b79837e942fa04714c
#
_entry.id   6a1609c4413701b79837e942fa04714c
#
_cell.length_a   1.000
_cell.length_b   1.000
_cell.length_c   1.000
_cell.angle_alpha   90.00
_cell.angle_beta   90.00
_cell.angle_gamma   90.00
#
_symmetry.space_group_name_H-M   'P 1'
#
loop_
_entity.id
_entity.type
_entity.pdbx_description
1 polymer ?
#
loop_
_entity_poly.entity_id
_entity_poly.type
_entity_poly.pdbx_seq_one_letter_code
_entity_poly.pdbx_strand_id
1 'polypeptide(L)'
;MHSNPDARERHAVRLGVAGAVLAFLALTTVQAVAIRPYLPPDELYHVGYAATVLEGRLPTLTTPLPTDRVPLAPDDGRPRRIYVANHPPLFYALTALPLGLGEWFEAPRAGFLAARLLSASLAAVGLVMVAVLALALVPGRPRVAVGAVWLVALLPSLPHVSAFVYNDGLGFLAATATLAAAVVVVRRGPTLPRLAWLTGAAATAALTRAPGVALVVLAAAAAALGVLLHGRQAPARRALYATAAGAAVGGVAGGAAIGFYLRNRSLYGSLTGAAYNQELFRFQPQDNTLDLLASPGYALRLYDGLWVWTRFNLPRVPTPAALVAVPRVVGVLILAGLALAAVGRLRARPAASLGAPAVAAWGLALVWLAGVYAMVVSYDGNGGHLHPRYLFPGLAVLAVIGAVGLDRLVGGRRGLWVLGLAATQLALTAAAWAGFVTALRGRRPDGPADLAGALAGLLDAGGVSWPWLLLVVAGMLVLGALVLLGLALAWTAPRRPAPRPATVTTLESSHAS
;
A
#
# COMPACT_ATOMS: atom_id res chain seq x y z
N MET A 1 31.39 -3.37 24.63
CA MET A 1 29.97 -3.67 24.46
C MET A 1 29.73 -4.27 23.06
N HIS A 2 29.62 -5.60 22.93
CA HIS A 2 29.32 -6.25 21.67
C HIS A 2 27.80 -6.17 21.44
N SER A 3 27.35 -5.23 20.63
CA SER A 3 25.94 -5.15 20.26
C SER A 3 25.56 -6.38 19.42
N ASN A 4 24.54 -7.10 19.87
CA ASN A 4 23.96 -8.27 19.19
C ASN A 4 23.66 -7.92 17.70
N PRO A 5 24.17 -8.70 16.71
CA PRO A 5 23.93 -8.45 15.29
C PRO A 5 22.45 -8.29 14.93
N ASP A 6 21.59 -9.11 15.53
CA ASP A 6 20.15 -9.06 15.32
C ASP A 6 19.51 -7.76 15.83
N ALA A 7 20.06 -7.16 16.88
CA ALA A 7 19.58 -5.88 17.40
C ALA A 7 19.92 -4.73 16.45
N ARG A 8 21.11 -4.74 15.84
CA ARG A 8 21.52 -3.75 14.83
C ARG A 8 20.66 -3.83 13.58
N GLU A 9 20.38 -5.04 13.08
CA GLU A 9 19.53 -5.23 11.91
C GLU A 9 18.09 -4.75 12.17
N ARG A 10 17.52 -5.08 13.32
CA ARG A 10 16.20 -4.59 13.73
C ARG A 10 16.15 -3.06 13.83
N HIS A 11 17.20 -2.45 14.37
CA HIS A 11 17.30 -0.99 14.47
C HIS A 11 17.36 -0.34 13.09
N ALA A 12 18.18 -0.88 12.19
CA ALA A 12 18.27 -0.40 10.81
C ALA A 12 16.93 -0.47 10.06
N VAL A 13 16.16 -1.56 10.23
CA VAL A 13 14.82 -1.65 9.65
C VAL A 13 13.88 -0.61 10.24
N ARG A 14 13.86 -0.42 11.57
CA ARG A 14 13.00 0.58 12.21
C ARG A 14 13.30 2.00 11.71
N LEU A 15 14.58 2.37 11.64
CA LEU A 15 14.99 3.67 11.10
C LEU A 15 14.59 3.82 9.63
N GLY A 16 14.87 2.81 8.81
CA GLY A 16 14.52 2.83 7.38
C GLY A 16 13.02 2.97 7.13
N VAL A 17 12.20 2.29 7.92
CA VAL A 17 10.74 2.41 7.87
C VAL A 17 10.29 3.80 8.34
N ALA A 18 10.83 4.30 9.45
CA ALA A 18 10.50 5.63 9.94
C ALA A 18 10.84 6.73 8.91
N GLY A 19 12.02 6.66 8.29
CA GLY A 19 12.41 7.58 7.22
C GLY A 19 11.46 7.53 6.01
N ALA A 20 11.05 6.33 5.59
CA ALA A 20 10.09 6.17 4.49
C ALA A 20 8.70 6.72 4.85
N VAL A 21 8.23 6.49 6.07
CA VAL A 21 6.96 7.04 6.58
C VAL A 21 7.00 8.56 6.60
N LEU A 22 8.09 9.16 7.08
CA LEU A 22 8.27 10.62 7.08
C LEU A 22 8.23 11.18 5.65
N ALA A 23 8.97 10.59 4.72
CA ALA A 23 8.98 11.02 3.32
C ALA A 23 7.58 10.89 2.68
N PHE A 24 6.88 9.79 2.94
CA PHE A 24 5.51 9.58 2.49
C PHE A 24 4.55 10.65 3.03
N LEU A 25 4.55 10.88 4.36
CA LEU A 25 3.70 11.87 5.00
C LEU A 25 4.02 13.30 4.52
N ALA A 26 5.29 13.61 4.26
CA ALA A 26 5.69 14.88 3.67
C ALA A 26 5.02 15.09 2.29
N LEU A 27 5.13 14.11 1.39
CA LEU A 27 4.54 14.19 0.05
C LEU A 27 3.01 14.23 0.09
N THR A 28 2.38 13.43 0.95
CA THR A 28 0.91 13.43 1.08
C THR A 28 0.38 14.72 1.66
N THR A 29 1.05 15.30 2.67
CA THR A 29 0.63 16.55 3.30
C THR A 29 0.65 17.71 2.31
N VAL A 30 1.72 17.86 1.52
CA VAL A 30 1.76 18.89 0.46
C VAL A 30 0.58 18.74 -0.51
N GLN A 31 0.31 17.51 -0.94
CA GLN A 31 -0.80 17.25 -1.87
C GLN A 31 -2.17 17.51 -1.22
N ALA A 32 -2.34 17.09 0.04
CA ALA A 32 -3.57 17.31 0.78
C ALA A 32 -3.92 18.79 0.95
N VAL A 33 -2.93 19.66 1.06
CA VAL A 33 -3.11 21.12 1.19
C VAL A 33 -3.20 21.79 -0.17
N ALA A 34 -2.26 21.50 -1.10
CA ALA A 34 -2.14 22.22 -2.37
C ALA A 34 -3.24 21.88 -3.38
N ILE A 35 -3.82 20.68 -3.32
CA ILE A 35 -4.88 20.28 -4.25
C ILE A 35 -6.23 20.68 -3.69
N ARG A 36 -6.94 21.50 -4.47
CA ARG A 36 -8.27 22.03 -4.09
C ARG A 36 -9.21 20.91 -3.63
N PRO A 37 -10.09 21.19 -2.64
CA PRO A 37 -11.15 20.27 -2.26
C PRO A 37 -11.96 19.82 -3.49
N TYR A 38 -12.25 18.53 -3.54
CA TYR A 38 -13.11 17.90 -4.56
C TYR A 38 -12.62 18.01 -6.02
N LEU A 39 -11.39 18.46 -6.26
CA LEU A 39 -10.76 18.32 -7.56
C LEU A 39 -10.55 16.84 -7.95
N PRO A 40 -10.14 15.95 -7.02
CA PRO A 40 -10.17 14.50 -7.26
C PRO A 40 -11.62 14.01 -7.37
N PRO A 41 -11.96 13.21 -8.41
CA PRO A 41 -13.35 13.02 -8.85
C PRO A 41 -14.27 12.35 -7.82
N ASP A 42 -13.74 11.45 -6.97
CA ASP A 42 -14.58 10.68 -6.04
C ASP A 42 -14.64 11.29 -4.63
N GLU A 43 -13.75 12.23 -4.29
CA GLU A 43 -13.57 12.73 -2.93
C GLU A 43 -14.85 13.33 -2.33
N LEU A 44 -15.60 14.09 -3.12
CA LEU A 44 -16.86 14.70 -2.71
C LEU A 44 -17.87 13.64 -2.19
N TYR A 45 -17.94 12.52 -2.86
CA TYR A 45 -18.90 11.45 -2.54
C TYR A 45 -18.45 10.63 -1.33
N HIS A 46 -17.15 10.46 -1.14
CA HIS A 46 -16.60 9.86 0.07
C HIS A 46 -16.85 10.72 1.30
N VAL A 47 -16.67 12.05 1.19
CA VAL A 47 -17.00 13.00 2.28
C VAL A 47 -18.50 13.03 2.54
N GLY A 48 -19.33 13.04 1.49
CA GLY A 48 -20.80 12.97 1.64
C GLY A 48 -21.28 11.70 2.34
N TYR A 49 -20.63 10.57 2.08
CA TYR A 49 -20.93 9.33 2.83
C TYR A 49 -20.57 9.51 4.31
N ALA A 50 -19.37 10.02 4.61
CA ALA A 50 -18.94 10.22 6.00
C ALA A 50 -19.84 11.22 6.74
N ALA A 51 -20.30 12.29 6.08
CA ALA A 51 -21.27 13.24 6.63
C ALA A 51 -22.62 12.55 6.95
N THR A 52 -23.10 11.65 6.09
CA THR A 52 -24.33 10.88 6.35
C THR A 52 -24.16 9.90 7.53
N VAL A 53 -22.95 9.32 7.67
CA VAL A 53 -22.62 8.46 8.83
C VAL A 53 -22.56 9.27 10.13
N LEU A 54 -22.09 10.51 10.08
CA LEU A 54 -22.07 11.41 11.24
C LEU A 54 -23.50 11.68 11.76
N GLU A 55 -24.51 11.67 10.87
CA GLU A 55 -25.93 11.74 11.23
C GLU A 55 -26.53 10.40 11.74
N GLY A 56 -25.71 9.37 11.92
CA GLY A 56 -26.15 8.04 12.35
C GLY A 56 -26.85 7.23 11.26
N ARG A 57 -26.75 7.61 9.98
CA ARG A 57 -27.42 6.96 8.85
C ARG A 57 -26.41 6.32 7.89
N LEU A 58 -26.78 5.19 7.29
CA LEU A 58 -26.02 4.58 6.18
C LEU A 58 -26.70 4.96 4.85
N PRO A 59 -26.01 5.66 3.94
CA PRO A 59 -26.59 6.04 2.66
C PRO A 59 -26.81 4.85 1.74
N THR A 60 -27.59 5.07 0.69
CA THR A 60 -27.78 4.18 -0.46
C THR A 60 -27.18 4.83 -1.71
N LEU A 61 -27.03 4.06 -2.80
CA LEU A 61 -26.53 4.59 -4.09
C LEU A 61 -27.45 5.67 -4.68
N THR A 62 -28.69 5.78 -4.20
CA THR A 62 -29.66 6.81 -4.61
C THR A 62 -29.75 7.98 -3.64
N THR A 63 -29.10 7.90 -2.46
CA THR A 63 -29.13 8.97 -1.46
C THR A 63 -28.55 10.27 -2.05
N PRO A 64 -29.28 11.40 -1.99
CA PRO A 64 -28.75 12.68 -2.39
C PRO A 64 -27.52 13.05 -1.55
N LEU A 65 -26.58 13.77 -2.17
CA LEU A 65 -25.42 14.32 -1.48
C LEU A 65 -25.88 15.42 -0.52
N PRO A 66 -25.57 15.37 0.79
CA PRO A 66 -25.95 16.40 1.76
C PRO A 66 -24.99 17.60 1.63
N THR A 67 -25.19 18.45 0.62
CA THR A 67 -24.29 19.59 0.30
C THR A 67 -24.17 20.59 1.43
N ASP A 68 -25.20 20.75 2.26
CA ASP A 68 -25.24 21.58 3.47
C ASP A 68 -24.34 21.06 4.61
N ARG A 69 -24.04 19.76 4.61
CA ARG A 69 -23.21 19.08 5.63
C ARG A 69 -21.82 18.73 5.14
N VAL A 70 -21.58 18.82 3.85
CA VAL A 70 -20.27 18.53 3.25
C VAL A 70 -19.42 19.79 3.28
N PRO A 71 -18.31 19.82 4.07
CA PRO A 71 -17.47 20.99 4.16
C PRO A 71 -16.97 21.43 2.78
N LEU A 72 -17.05 22.71 2.48
CA LEU A 72 -16.54 23.29 1.21
C LEU A 72 -17.16 22.68 -0.06
N ALA A 73 -18.38 22.11 0.03
CA ALA A 73 -19.08 21.58 -1.13
C ALA A 73 -19.26 22.64 -2.22
N PRO A 74 -19.16 22.28 -3.52
CA PRO A 74 -19.44 23.22 -4.58
C PRO A 74 -20.94 23.56 -4.60
N ASP A 75 -21.26 24.83 -4.55
CA ASP A 75 -22.62 25.37 -4.71
C ASP A 75 -22.87 25.67 -6.19
N ASP A 76 -23.08 24.62 -6.99
CA ASP A 76 -23.34 24.73 -8.44
C ASP A 76 -24.76 24.25 -8.83
N GLY A 77 -25.62 24.03 -7.85
CA GLY A 77 -27.01 23.60 -8.04
C GLY A 77 -27.18 22.20 -8.68
N ARG A 78 -26.10 21.43 -8.88
CA ARG A 78 -26.16 20.14 -9.57
C ARG A 78 -26.62 19.04 -8.61
N PRO A 79 -27.67 18.28 -8.94
CA PRO A 79 -28.08 17.14 -8.14
C PRO A 79 -27.01 16.05 -8.20
N ARG A 80 -26.53 15.60 -7.05
CA ARG A 80 -25.53 14.53 -6.90
C ARG A 80 -26.06 13.45 -5.97
N ARG A 81 -25.56 12.24 -6.15
CA ARG A 81 -25.90 11.08 -5.31
C ARG A 81 -24.63 10.42 -4.78
N ILE A 82 -24.69 9.80 -3.61
CA ILE A 82 -23.55 9.13 -2.96
C ILE A 82 -23.31 7.77 -3.62
N TYR A 83 -22.77 7.75 -4.84
CA TYR A 83 -22.56 6.53 -5.63
C TYR A 83 -21.51 5.57 -5.05
N VAL A 84 -20.76 5.98 -4.02
CA VAL A 84 -19.83 5.11 -3.27
C VAL A 84 -20.50 4.40 -2.08
N ALA A 85 -21.82 4.53 -1.92
CA ALA A 85 -22.57 3.97 -0.80
C ALA A 85 -22.64 2.42 -0.78
N ASN A 86 -22.18 1.77 -1.82
CA ASN A 86 -21.99 0.32 -1.85
C ASN A 86 -20.71 -0.16 -1.14
N HIS A 87 -19.85 0.73 -0.71
CA HIS A 87 -18.70 0.38 0.12
C HIS A 87 -19.07 0.23 1.59
N PRO A 88 -18.48 -0.74 2.32
CA PRO A 88 -18.69 -0.90 3.76
C PRO A 88 -18.32 0.33 4.58
N PRO A 89 -18.93 0.54 5.77
CA PRO A 89 -18.93 1.83 6.44
C PRO A 89 -17.69 2.15 7.28
N LEU A 90 -16.76 1.24 7.51
CA LEU A 90 -15.67 1.43 8.48
C LEU A 90 -14.82 2.68 8.18
N PHE A 91 -14.39 2.86 6.93
CA PHE A 91 -13.62 4.04 6.54
C PHE A 91 -14.40 5.33 6.80
N TYR A 92 -15.68 5.34 6.49
CA TYR A 92 -16.55 6.51 6.62
C TYR A 92 -16.86 6.84 8.08
N ALA A 93 -16.99 5.82 8.94
CA ALA A 93 -17.11 6.02 10.38
C ALA A 93 -15.83 6.65 10.98
N LEU A 94 -14.65 6.21 10.53
CA LEU A 94 -13.38 6.83 10.94
C LEU A 94 -13.27 8.28 10.42
N THR A 95 -13.69 8.54 9.18
CA THR A 95 -13.64 9.86 8.54
C THR A 95 -14.67 10.82 9.13
N ALA A 96 -15.81 10.33 9.60
CA ALA A 96 -16.82 11.14 10.28
C ALA A 96 -16.27 11.82 11.55
N LEU A 97 -15.29 11.21 12.24
CA LEU A 97 -14.70 11.79 13.45
C LEU A 97 -14.04 13.16 13.21
N PRO A 98 -13.04 13.32 12.32
CA PRO A 98 -12.45 14.62 12.06
C PRO A 98 -13.43 15.61 11.43
N LEU A 99 -14.40 15.15 10.62
CA LEU A 99 -15.44 16.03 10.07
C LEU A 99 -16.34 16.57 11.18
N GLY A 100 -16.81 15.73 12.10
CA GLY A 100 -17.64 16.12 13.24
C GLY A 100 -16.90 17.04 14.21
N LEU A 101 -15.61 16.81 14.46
CA LEU A 101 -14.78 17.73 15.23
C LEU A 101 -14.66 19.09 14.54
N GLY A 102 -14.47 19.11 13.21
CA GLY A 102 -14.46 20.34 12.43
C GLY A 102 -15.77 21.11 12.53
N GLU A 103 -16.91 20.42 12.51
CA GLU A 103 -18.23 21.03 12.71
C GLU A 103 -18.38 21.58 14.14
N TRP A 104 -18.01 20.77 15.15
CA TRP A 104 -18.08 21.17 16.56
C TRP A 104 -17.28 22.42 16.90
N PHE A 105 -16.09 22.57 16.30
CA PHE A 105 -15.20 23.72 16.55
C PHE A 105 -15.42 24.86 15.53
N GLU A 106 -16.48 24.84 14.75
CA GLU A 106 -16.75 25.82 13.68
C GLU A 106 -15.58 25.99 12.70
N ALA A 107 -14.79 24.93 12.51
CA ALA A 107 -13.60 24.90 11.67
C ALA A 107 -13.70 23.83 10.57
N PRO A 108 -14.69 23.91 9.65
CA PRO A 108 -14.99 22.85 8.67
C PRO A 108 -13.81 22.57 7.73
N ARG A 109 -13.00 23.60 7.41
CA ARG A 109 -11.78 23.43 6.61
C ARG A 109 -10.73 22.61 7.33
N ALA A 110 -10.54 22.82 8.63
CA ALA A 110 -9.62 22.03 9.45
C ALA A 110 -10.09 20.57 9.59
N GLY A 111 -11.39 20.35 9.80
CA GLY A 111 -12.00 19.01 9.82
C GLY A 111 -11.79 18.25 8.50
N PHE A 112 -12.00 18.92 7.38
CA PHE A 112 -11.75 18.34 6.05
C PHE A 112 -10.27 18.00 5.83
N LEU A 113 -9.34 18.90 6.19
CA LEU A 113 -7.90 18.60 6.10
C LEU A 113 -7.49 17.45 7.02
N ALA A 114 -8.03 17.41 8.23
CA ALA A 114 -7.80 16.31 9.16
C ALA A 114 -8.32 14.97 8.62
N ALA A 115 -9.45 14.96 7.89
CA ALA A 115 -9.96 13.77 7.19
C ALA A 115 -9.01 13.30 6.07
N ARG A 116 -8.41 14.22 5.30
CA ARG A 116 -7.36 13.90 4.32
C ARG A 116 -6.12 13.31 5.00
N LEU A 117 -5.65 13.92 6.09
CA LEU A 117 -4.49 13.45 6.85
C LEU A 117 -4.75 12.12 7.55
N LEU A 118 -5.99 11.82 7.94
CA LEU A 118 -6.37 10.49 8.42
C LEU A 118 -6.16 9.43 7.33
N SER A 119 -6.59 9.68 6.09
CA SER A 119 -6.36 8.77 4.96
C SER A 119 -4.86 8.52 4.73
N ALA A 120 -4.05 9.60 4.75
CA ALA A 120 -2.59 9.50 4.67
C ALA A 120 -1.98 8.68 5.82
N SER A 121 -2.44 8.91 7.04
CA SER A 121 -1.96 8.20 8.24
C SER A 121 -2.27 6.69 8.20
N LEU A 122 -3.45 6.33 7.73
CA LEU A 122 -3.83 4.91 7.53
C LEU A 122 -2.91 4.24 6.50
N ALA A 123 -2.62 4.90 5.38
CA ALA A 123 -1.67 4.37 4.39
C ALA A 123 -0.24 4.30 4.94
N ALA A 124 0.19 5.27 5.76
CA ALA A 124 1.49 5.26 6.43
C ALA A 124 1.66 4.05 7.38
N VAL A 125 0.62 3.69 8.13
CA VAL A 125 0.61 2.44 8.92
C VAL A 125 0.71 1.21 7.99
N GLY A 126 0.10 1.27 6.81
CA GLY A 126 0.25 0.25 5.77
C GLY A 126 1.70 0.03 5.34
N LEU A 127 2.53 1.09 5.28
CA LEU A 127 3.97 0.99 5.00
C LEU A 127 4.73 0.18 6.06
N VAL A 128 4.34 0.30 7.34
CA VAL A 128 4.91 -0.54 8.41
C VAL A 128 4.58 -2.02 8.16
N MET A 129 3.35 -2.30 7.70
CA MET A 129 2.94 -3.67 7.37
C MET A 129 3.68 -4.23 6.15
N VAL A 130 4.10 -3.38 5.19
CA VAL A 130 4.99 -3.80 4.08
C VAL A 130 6.31 -4.34 4.63
N ALA A 131 6.93 -3.66 5.62
CA ALA A 131 8.16 -4.16 6.25
C ALA A 131 7.95 -5.51 6.94
N VAL A 132 6.84 -5.67 7.68
CA VAL A 132 6.51 -6.93 8.35
C VAL A 132 6.33 -8.06 7.34
N LEU A 133 5.61 -7.82 6.25
CA LEU A 133 5.43 -8.77 5.15
C LEU A 133 6.77 -9.14 4.51
N ALA A 134 7.60 -8.16 4.19
CA ALA A 134 8.91 -8.37 3.58
C ALA A 134 9.85 -9.21 4.46
N LEU A 135 9.92 -8.89 5.76
CA LEU A 135 10.72 -9.66 6.73
C LEU A 135 10.19 -11.09 6.93
N ALA A 136 8.87 -11.29 6.80
CA ALA A 136 8.28 -12.62 6.89
C ALA A 136 8.49 -13.44 5.62
N LEU A 137 8.45 -12.85 4.43
CA LEU A 137 8.71 -13.52 3.14
C LEU A 137 10.21 -13.77 2.89
N VAL A 138 11.06 -12.80 3.26
CA VAL A 138 12.51 -12.81 2.98
C VAL A 138 13.31 -12.54 4.26
N PRO A 139 13.30 -13.50 5.21
CA PRO A 139 14.01 -13.34 6.47
C PRO A 139 15.52 -13.16 6.26
N GLY A 140 16.18 -12.44 7.17
CA GLY A 140 17.63 -12.18 7.12
C GLY A 140 18.09 -11.19 6.03
N ARG A 141 17.15 -10.48 5.38
CA ARG A 141 17.47 -9.46 4.37
C ARG A 141 16.83 -8.11 4.69
N PRO A 142 17.28 -7.42 5.74
CA PRO A 142 16.68 -6.16 6.19
C PRO A 142 16.65 -5.08 5.12
N ARG A 143 17.64 -5.03 4.22
CA ARG A 143 17.69 -4.09 3.10
C ARG A 143 16.56 -4.32 2.07
N VAL A 144 16.11 -5.57 1.86
CA VAL A 144 14.96 -5.87 1.01
C VAL A 144 13.69 -5.32 1.65
N ALA A 145 13.54 -5.47 2.98
CA ALA A 145 12.39 -4.93 3.69
C ALA A 145 12.35 -3.40 3.63
N VAL A 146 13.48 -2.73 3.90
CA VAL A 146 13.56 -1.26 3.79
C VAL A 146 13.33 -0.81 2.35
N GLY A 147 13.97 -1.47 1.37
CA GLY A 147 13.80 -1.12 -0.03
C GLY A 147 12.36 -1.30 -0.53
N ALA A 148 11.65 -2.36 -0.09
CA ALA A 148 10.25 -2.54 -0.42
C ALA A 148 9.37 -1.41 0.17
N VAL A 149 9.63 -0.98 1.41
CA VAL A 149 8.90 0.14 2.02
C VAL A 149 9.16 1.45 1.25
N TRP A 150 10.42 1.76 0.92
CA TRP A 150 10.77 2.97 0.17
C TRP A 150 10.19 2.95 -1.24
N LEU A 151 10.17 1.80 -1.92
CA LEU A 151 9.54 1.63 -3.22
C LEU A 151 8.06 2.02 -3.16
N VAL A 152 7.35 1.59 -2.14
CA VAL A 152 5.91 1.90 -1.97
C VAL A 152 5.70 3.33 -1.49
N ALA A 153 6.48 3.79 -0.52
CA ALA A 153 6.32 5.11 0.10
C ALA A 153 6.46 6.26 -0.90
N LEU A 154 7.36 6.11 -1.86
CA LEU A 154 7.62 7.13 -2.88
C LEU A 154 7.02 6.78 -4.24
N LEU A 155 6.24 5.68 -4.37
CA LEU A 155 5.53 5.36 -5.60
C LEU A 155 4.48 6.44 -5.87
N PRO A 156 4.61 7.26 -6.91
CA PRO A 156 3.88 8.52 -7.02
C PRO A 156 2.36 8.42 -6.87
N SER A 157 1.75 7.30 -7.27
CA SER A 157 0.30 7.09 -7.16
C SER A 157 -0.17 6.89 -5.72
N LEU A 158 0.61 6.25 -4.84
CA LEU A 158 0.15 5.99 -3.47
C LEU A 158 0.09 7.25 -2.61
N PRO A 159 1.15 8.10 -2.51
CA PRO A 159 1.05 9.39 -1.83
C PRO A 159 -0.07 10.26 -2.40
N HIS A 160 -0.25 10.25 -3.74
CA HIS A 160 -1.30 11.04 -4.37
C HIS A 160 -2.71 10.61 -3.95
N VAL A 161 -3.04 9.33 -4.08
CA VAL A 161 -4.38 8.82 -3.73
C VAL A 161 -4.64 8.92 -2.22
N SER A 162 -3.60 8.73 -1.41
CA SER A 162 -3.71 8.79 0.06
C SER A 162 -3.83 10.24 0.60
N ALA A 163 -3.56 11.25 -0.23
CA ALA A 163 -3.71 12.66 0.15
C ALA A 163 -5.17 13.13 0.18
N PHE A 164 -6.11 12.30 -0.27
CA PHE A 164 -7.53 12.62 -0.37
C PHE A 164 -8.38 11.74 0.53
N VAL A 165 -9.64 12.16 0.73
CA VAL A 165 -10.60 11.36 1.49
C VAL A 165 -11.07 10.19 0.62
N TYR A 166 -10.26 9.13 0.56
CA TYR A 166 -10.52 7.89 -0.16
C TYR A 166 -10.32 6.69 0.75
N ASN A 167 -11.15 5.66 0.57
CA ASN A 167 -11.02 4.41 1.33
C ASN A 167 -9.83 3.54 0.89
N ASP A 168 -9.05 3.99 -0.10
CA ASP A 168 -7.89 3.29 -0.63
C ASP A 168 -6.74 3.18 0.38
N GLY A 169 -6.51 4.21 1.22
CA GLY A 169 -5.49 4.19 2.27
C GLY A 169 -5.76 3.09 3.32
N LEU A 170 -7.00 3.00 3.80
CA LEU A 170 -7.42 1.92 4.72
C LEU A 170 -7.43 0.57 3.99
N GLY A 171 -7.84 0.51 2.73
CA GLY A 171 -7.81 -0.70 1.90
C GLY A 171 -6.40 -1.25 1.72
N PHE A 172 -5.42 -0.39 1.46
CA PHE A 172 -4.00 -0.74 1.38
C PHE A 172 -3.48 -1.27 2.73
N LEU A 173 -3.74 -0.57 3.83
CA LEU A 173 -3.38 -1.01 5.18
C LEU A 173 -3.96 -2.39 5.48
N ALA A 174 -5.26 -2.54 5.35
CA ALA A 174 -5.97 -3.77 5.73
C ALA A 174 -5.54 -4.97 4.89
N ALA A 175 -5.36 -4.80 3.58
CA ALA A 175 -4.86 -5.86 2.71
C ALA A 175 -3.43 -6.26 3.07
N THR A 176 -2.53 -5.28 3.26
CA THR A 176 -1.14 -5.54 3.62
C THR A 176 -1.02 -6.19 4.99
N ALA A 177 -1.80 -5.73 5.99
CA ALA A 177 -1.84 -6.31 7.33
C ALA A 177 -2.36 -7.76 7.32
N THR A 178 -3.41 -8.05 6.53
CA THR A 178 -3.93 -9.41 6.37
C THR A 178 -2.88 -10.34 5.76
N LEU A 179 -2.22 -9.90 4.68
CA LEU A 179 -1.15 -10.68 4.05
C LEU A 179 0.03 -10.90 4.98
N ALA A 180 0.46 -9.85 5.71
CA ALA A 180 1.55 -9.96 6.67
C ALA A 180 1.21 -10.98 7.78
N ALA A 181 0.01 -10.89 8.35
CA ALA A 181 -0.48 -11.82 9.36
C ALA A 181 -0.59 -13.26 8.81
N ALA A 182 -1.14 -13.44 7.60
CA ALA A 182 -1.26 -14.73 6.93
C ALA A 182 0.11 -15.38 6.72
N VAL A 183 1.07 -14.64 6.17
CA VAL A 183 2.44 -15.09 5.96
C VAL A 183 3.12 -15.44 7.29
N VAL A 184 2.94 -14.65 8.34
CA VAL A 184 3.48 -14.92 9.69
C VAL A 184 2.86 -16.20 10.27
N VAL A 185 1.55 -16.41 10.15
CA VAL A 185 0.86 -17.64 10.60
C VAL A 185 1.40 -18.85 9.86
N VAL A 186 1.52 -18.80 8.54
CA VAL A 186 2.04 -19.90 7.72
C VAL A 186 3.52 -20.18 7.99
N ARG A 187 4.33 -19.14 8.22
CA ARG A 187 5.78 -19.29 8.45
C ARG A 187 6.16 -19.74 9.85
N ARG A 188 5.41 -19.28 10.86
CA ARG A 188 5.78 -19.42 12.29
C ARG A 188 4.79 -20.24 13.09
N GLY A 189 3.76 -20.79 12.45
CA GLY A 189 2.66 -21.52 13.09
C GLY A 189 1.61 -20.62 13.73
N PRO A 190 0.38 -21.15 13.92
CA PRO A 190 -0.72 -20.43 14.53
C PRO A 190 -0.50 -20.33 16.06
N THR A 191 -0.73 -19.12 16.59
CA THR A 191 -0.91 -18.84 18.02
C THR A 191 -2.11 -17.93 18.18
N LEU A 192 -2.74 -17.90 19.34
CA LEU A 192 -3.92 -17.07 19.55
C LEU A 192 -3.71 -15.58 19.16
N PRO A 193 -2.61 -14.90 19.57
CA PRO A 193 -2.36 -13.52 19.14
C PRO A 193 -2.20 -13.37 17.63
N ARG A 194 -1.55 -14.34 16.95
CA ARG A 194 -1.39 -14.30 15.49
C ARG A 194 -2.70 -14.52 14.75
N LEU A 195 -3.53 -15.44 15.23
CA LEU A 195 -4.86 -15.68 14.66
C LEU A 195 -5.79 -14.48 14.91
N ALA A 196 -5.75 -13.88 16.11
CA ALA A 196 -6.49 -12.66 16.42
C ALA A 196 -6.09 -11.49 15.52
N TRP A 197 -4.78 -11.28 15.29
CA TRP A 197 -4.30 -10.28 14.34
C TRP A 197 -4.79 -10.56 12.91
N LEU A 198 -4.66 -11.81 12.44
CA LEU A 198 -5.13 -12.22 11.11
C LEU A 198 -6.65 -11.98 10.95
N THR A 199 -7.43 -12.37 11.94
CA THR A 199 -8.89 -12.20 11.95
C THR A 199 -9.29 -10.72 11.93
N GLY A 200 -8.68 -9.90 12.81
CA GLY A 200 -8.94 -8.46 12.89
C GLY A 200 -8.56 -7.72 11.61
N ALA A 201 -7.41 -8.05 11.00
CA ALA A 201 -6.98 -7.46 9.75
C ALA A 201 -7.92 -7.84 8.58
N ALA A 202 -8.34 -9.11 8.49
CA ALA A 202 -9.28 -9.58 7.47
C ALA A 202 -10.68 -8.97 7.64
N ALA A 203 -11.16 -8.83 8.88
CA ALA A 203 -12.42 -8.14 9.19
C ALA A 203 -12.36 -6.66 8.76
N THR A 204 -11.26 -5.97 9.10
CA THR A 204 -11.02 -4.58 8.66
C THR A 204 -11.06 -4.47 7.13
N ALA A 205 -10.43 -5.41 6.42
CA ALA A 205 -10.43 -5.42 4.96
C ALA A 205 -11.85 -5.61 4.40
N ALA A 206 -12.62 -6.57 4.93
CA ALA A 206 -14.01 -6.81 4.51
C ALA A 206 -14.94 -5.64 4.83
N LEU A 207 -14.70 -4.92 5.95
CA LEU A 207 -15.45 -3.73 6.34
C LEU A 207 -15.01 -2.45 5.61
N THR A 208 -13.99 -2.53 4.74
CA THR A 208 -13.49 -1.37 3.98
C THR A 208 -13.92 -1.39 2.52
N ARG A 209 -13.76 -2.51 1.82
CA ARG A 209 -14.04 -2.64 0.38
C ARG A 209 -14.40 -4.07 -0.01
N ALA A 210 -15.13 -4.23 -1.10
CA ALA A 210 -15.52 -5.54 -1.63
C ALA A 210 -14.34 -6.53 -1.84
N PRO A 211 -13.16 -6.15 -2.37
CA PRO A 211 -12.00 -7.03 -2.43
C PRO A 211 -11.56 -7.61 -1.08
N GLY A 212 -11.89 -6.95 0.03
CA GLY A 212 -11.62 -7.43 1.38
C GLY A 212 -12.30 -8.75 1.73
N VAL A 213 -13.43 -9.08 1.07
CA VAL A 213 -14.10 -10.40 1.25
C VAL A 213 -13.20 -11.53 0.77
N ALA A 214 -12.46 -11.36 -0.32
CA ALA A 214 -11.49 -12.34 -0.79
C ALA A 214 -10.31 -12.51 0.20
N LEU A 215 -9.94 -11.45 0.94
CA LEU A 215 -8.95 -11.53 2.01
C LEU A 215 -9.45 -12.35 3.21
N VAL A 216 -10.75 -12.39 3.49
CA VAL A 216 -11.32 -13.28 4.51
C VAL A 216 -11.09 -14.74 4.13
N VAL A 217 -11.31 -15.10 2.87
CA VAL A 217 -11.07 -16.46 2.35
C VAL A 217 -9.57 -16.80 2.44
N LEU A 218 -8.70 -15.87 2.04
CA LEU A 218 -7.25 -16.07 2.13
C LEU A 218 -6.80 -16.22 3.60
N ALA A 219 -7.37 -15.45 4.52
CA ALA A 219 -7.06 -15.53 5.95
C ALA A 219 -7.49 -16.88 6.54
N ALA A 220 -8.67 -17.37 6.18
CA ALA A 220 -9.15 -18.70 6.57
C ALA A 220 -8.22 -19.80 6.04
N ALA A 221 -7.82 -19.72 4.78
CA ALA A 221 -6.86 -20.65 4.18
C ALA A 221 -5.49 -20.60 4.87
N ALA A 222 -4.99 -19.40 5.20
CA ALA A 222 -3.73 -19.21 5.91
C ALA A 222 -3.76 -19.81 7.34
N ALA A 223 -4.88 -19.66 8.05
CA ALA A 223 -5.07 -20.26 9.37
C ALA A 223 -5.04 -21.80 9.28
N ALA A 224 -5.77 -22.38 8.33
CA ALA A 224 -5.78 -23.82 8.08
C ALA A 224 -4.39 -24.34 7.69
N LEU A 225 -3.71 -23.70 6.73
CA LEU A 225 -2.34 -24.03 6.31
C LEU A 225 -1.35 -23.95 7.48
N GLY A 226 -1.47 -22.93 8.33
CA GLY A 226 -0.63 -22.79 9.53
C GLY A 226 -0.75 -24.01 10.46
N VAL A 227 -1.97 -24.52 10.69
CA VAL A 227 -2.20 -25.74 11.48
C VAL A 227 -1.66 -26.97 10.75
N LEU A 228 -1.89 -27.11 9.44
CA LEU A 228 -1.41 -28.24 8.65
C LEU A 228 0.11 -28.35 8.64
N LEU A 229 0.82 -27.23 8.55
CA LEU A 229 2.28 -27.18 8.44
C LEU A 229 3.01 -27.34 9.79
N HIS A 230 2.37 -26.94 10.90
CA HIS A 230 3.02 -26.91 12.21
C HIS A 230 2.37 -27.79 13.26
N GLY A 231 1.20 -28.36 12.98
CA GLY A 231 0.48 -29.25 13.92
C GLY A 231 1.21 -30.58 14.13
N ARG A 232 1.28 -31.02 15.38
CA ARG A 232 1.93 -32.26 15.79
C ARG A 232 0.95 -33.43 16.00
N GLN A 233 -0.34 -33.18 15.81
CA GLN A 233 -1.40 -34.19 15.99
C GLN A 233 -1.40 -35.22 14.87
N ALA A 234 -2.06 -36.37 15.12
CA ALA A 234 -2.34 -37.37 14.07
C ALA A 234 -3.06 -36.72 12.87
N PRO A 235 -2.83 -37.19 11.64
CA PRO A 235 -3.30 -36.54 10.41
C PRO A 235 -4.80 -36.14 10.43
N ALA A 236 -5.68 -37.03 10.87
CA ALA A 236 -7.11 -36.76 10.93
C ALA A 236 -7.46 -35.61 11.91
N ARG A 237 -6.88 -35.62 13.12
CA ARG A 237 -7.09 -34.56 14.11
C ARG A 237 -6.49 -33.24 13.63
N ARG A 238 -5.34 -33.27 12.97
CA ARG A 238 -4.69 -32.10 12.40
C ARG A 238 -5.55 -31.47 11.30
N ALA A 239 -6.15 -32.29 10.42
CA ALA A 239 -7.10 -31.82 9.41
C ALA A 239 -8.34 -31.16 10.05
N LEU A 240 -8.91 -31.79 11.10
CA LEU A 240 -10.03 -31.22 11.84
C LEU A 240 -9.70 -29.85 12.46
N TYR A 241 -8.55 -29.75 13.15
CA TYR A 241 -8.11 -28.47 13.74
C TYR A 241 -7.79 -27.42 12.68
N ALA A 242 -7.27 -27.80 11.52
CA ALA A 242 -7.04 -26.90 10.40
C ALA A 242 -8.38 -26.34 9.87
N THR A 243 -9.36 -27.20 9.66
CA THR A 243 -10.72 -26.79 9.25
C THR A 243 -11.36 -25.88 10.29
N ALA A 244 -11.26 -26.22 11.59
CA ALA A 244 -11.81 -25.43 12.67
C ALA A 244 -11.13 -24.05 12.75
N ALA A 245 -9.80 -23.96 12.62
CA ALA A 245 -9.07 -22.70 12.64
C ALA A 245 -9.46 -21.82 11.44
N GLY A 246 -9.56 -22.39 10.25
CA GLY A 246 -10.01 -21.66 9.05
C GLY A 246 -11.45 -21.19 9.19
N ALA A 247 -12.36 -22.05 9.67
CA ALA A 247 -13.75 -21.69 9.90
C ALA A 247 -13.90 -20.60 10.97
N ALA A 248 -13.13 -20.65 12.06
CA ALA A 248 -13.16 -19.64 13.10
C ALA A 248 -12.68 -18.26 12.57
N VAL A 249 -11.54 -18.22 11.90
CA VAL A 249 -10.99 -16.97 11.31
C VAL A 249 -11.95 -16.43 10.25
N GLY A 250 -12.37 -17.26 9.31
CA GLY A 250 -13.29 -16.86 8.23
C GLY A 250 -14.67 -16.47 8.74
N GLY A 251 -15.23 -17.24 9.70
CA GLY A 251 -16.54 -16.98 10.29
C GLY A 251 -16.57 -15.68 11.09
N VAL A 252 -15.56 -15.42 11.94
CA VAL A 252 -15.49 -14.17 12.72
C VAL A 252 -15.23 -12.97 11.80
N ALA A 253 -14.23 -13.05 10.90
CA ALA A 253 -13.91 -11.94 10.01
C ALA A 253 -15.04 -11.66 8.99
N GLY A 254 -15.64 -12.69 8.40
CA GLY A 254 -16.76 -12.57 7.48
C GLY A 254 -18.04 -12.12 8.19
N GLY A 255 -18.29 -12.67 9.40
CA GLY A 255 -19.44 -12.32 10.23
C GLY A 255 -19.51 -10.84 10.57
N ALA A 256 -18.33 -10.22 10.81
CA ALA A 256 -18.26 -8.79 11.09
C ALA A 256 -18.82 -7.92 9.94
N ALA A 257 -18.70 -8.35 8.70
CA ALA A 257 -19.09 -7.57 7.53
C ALA A 257 -20.34 -8.07 6.82
N ILE A 258 -20.81 -9.29 7.10
CA ILE A 258 -21.87 -9.95 6.34
C ILE A 258 -23.16 -9.15 6.29
N GLY A 259 -23.55 -8.50 7.41
CA GLY A 259 -24.77 -7.70 7.52
C GLY A 259 -24.81 -6.59 6.46
N PHE A 260 -23.67 -5.92 6.21
CA PHE A 260 -23.58 -4.89 5.20
C PHE A 260 -23.74 -5.48 3.78
N TYR A 261 -23.10 -6.59 3.49
CA TYR A 261 -23.19 -7.23 2.16
C TYR A 261 -24.59 -7.80 1.90
N LEU A 262 -25.26 -8.35 2.92
CA LEU A 262 -26.67 -8.77 2.80
C LEU A 262 -27.61 -7.58 2.57
N ARG A 263 -27.35 -6.44 3.24
CA ARG A 263 -28.05 -5.19 2.95
C ARG A 263 -27.87 -4.76 1.48
N ASN A 264 -26.64 -4.79 0.98
CA ASN A 264 -26.39 -4.46 -0.44
C ASN A 264 -27.14 -5.41 -1.38
N ARG A 265 -27.17 -6.72 -1.06
CA ARG A 265 -27.95 -7.69 -1.85
C ARG A 265 -29.44 -7.37 -1.86
N SER A 266 -30.01 -6.98 -0.72
CA SER A 266 -31.43 -6.61 -0.65
C SER A 266 -31.74 -5.31 -1.40
N LEU A 267 -30.82 -4.34 -1.42
CA LEU A 267 -31.02 -3.04 -2.07
C LEU A 267 -30.68 -3.05 -3.58
N TYR A 268 -29.69 -3.85 -4.00
CA TYR A 268 -29.08 -3.75 -5.34
C TYR A 268 -29.03 -5.10 -6.08
N GLY A 269 -29.62 -6.16 -5.54
CA GLY A 269 -29.60 -7.49 -6.15
C GLY A 269 -28.27 -8.23 -6.08
N SER A 270 -27.17 -7.59 -5.62
CA SER A 270 -25.84 -8.19 -5.50
C SER A 270 -25.13 -7.78 -4.22
N LEU A 271 -24.24 -8.63 -3.69
CA LEU A 271 -23.49 -8.37 -2.45
C LEU A 271 -22.62 -7.10 -2.53
N THR A 272 -22.13 -6.77 -3.70
CA THR A 272 -21.22 -5.62 -3.90
C THR A 272 -21.91 -4.39 -4.47
N GLY A 273 -23.16 -4.49 -4.91
CA GLY A 273 -23.85 -3.42 -5.63
C GLY A 273 -23.24 -3.08 -7.01
N ALA A 274 -22.29 -3.89 -7.50
CA ALA A 274 -21.54 -3.58 -8.72
C ALA A 274 -22.44 -3.51 -9.96
N ALA A 275 -23.36 -4.45 -10.12
CA ALA A 275 -24.28 -4.46 -11.26
C ALA A 275 -25.16 -3.20 -11.29
N TYR A 276 -25.68 -2.78 -10.13
CA TYR A 276 -26.46 -1.55 -10.03
C TYR A 276 -25.64 -0.30 -10.38
N ASN A 277 -24.36 -0.25 -9.95
CA ASN A 277 -23.46 0.85 -10.34
C ASN A 277 -23.18 0.87 -11.84
N GLN A 278 -22.98 -0.30 -12.46
CA GLN A 278 -22.80 -0.41 -13.91
C GLN A 278 -24.02 0.14 -14.67
N GLU A 279 -25.22 -0.21 -14.23
CA GLU A 279 -26.45 0.32 -14.81
C GLU A 279 -26.60 1.83 -14.57
N LEU A 280 -26.34 2.32 -13.33
CA LEU A 280 -26.43 3.73 -12.97
C LEU A 280 -25.51 4.62 -13.81
N PHE A 281 -24.29 4.16 -14.09
CA PHE A 281 -23.30 4.87 -14.90
C PHE A 281 -23.35 4.50 -16.38
N ARG A 282 -24.24 3.60 -16.77
CA ARG A 282 -24.35 3.08 -18.14
C ARG A 282 -23.02 2.55 -18.68
N PHE A 283 -22.24 1.90 -17.81
CA PHE A 283 -20.99 1.29 -18.23
C PHE A 283 -21.26 0.22 -19.26
N GLN A 284 -20.58 0.34 -20.41
CA GLN A 284 -20.65 -0.66 -21.48
C GLN A 284 -19.36 -1.47 -21.44
N PRO A 285 -19.42 -2.81 -21.46
CA PRO A 285 -18.24 -3.64 -21.67
C PRO A 285 -17.56 -3.22 -22.98
N GLN A 286 -16.26 -2.89 -22.90
CA GLN A 286 -15.51 -2.43 -24.08
C GLN A 286 -14.63 -3.53 -24.65
N ASP A 287 -14.15 -4.44 -23.79
CA ASP A 287 -13.23 -5.50 -24.15
C ASP A 287 -13.63 -6.83 -23.50
N ASN A 288 -13.22 -7.93 -24.12
CA ASN A 288 -13.35 -9.25 -23.50
C ASN A 288 -12.40 -9.35 -22.29
N THR A 289 -12.91 -9.74 -21.14
CA THR A 289 -12.12 -9.92 -19.90
C THR A 289 -10.92 -10.86 -20.10
N LEU A 290 -11.06 -11.92 -20.89
CA LEU A 290 -9.96 -12.86 -21.17
C LEU A 290 -8.87 -12.23 -22.04
N ASP A 291 -9.24 -11.40 -23.01
CA ASP A 291 -8.30 -10.69 -23.87
C ASP A 291 -7.51 -9.65 -23.05
N LEU A 292 -8.19 -8.93 -22.15
CA LEU A 292 -7.52 -8.02 -21.22
C LEU A 292 -6.57 -8.77 -20.27
N LEU A 293 -6.97 -9.92 -19.73
CA LEU A 293 -6.15 -10.74 -18.85
C LEU A 293 -4.86 -11.19 -19.52
N ALA A 294 -4.94 -11.56 -20.79
CA ALA A 294 -3.82 -12.01 -21.61
C ALA A 294 -3.00 -10.85 -22.22
N SER A 295 -3.45 -9.60 -22.11
CA SER A 295 -2.82 -8.45 -22.78
C SER A 295 -1.62 -7.89 -22.00
N PRO A 296 -0.37 -8.03 -22.48
CA PRO A 296 0.78 -7.37 -21.88
C PRO A 296 0.66 -5.85 -21.90
N GLY A 297 0.02 -5.29 -22.92
CA GLY A 297 -0.22 -3.85 -23.05
C GLY A 297 -1.15 -3.32 -21.94
N TYR A 298 -2.14 -4.11 -21.52
CA TYR A 298 -3.00 -3.77 -20.40
C TYR A 298 -2.23 -3.77 -19.08
N ALA A 299 -1.47 -4.83 -18.78
CA ALA A 299 -0.64 -4.92 -17.61
C ALA A 299 0.40 -3.76 -17.53
N LEU A 300 0.98 -3.41 -18.70
CA LEU A 300 1.92 -2.30 -18.80
C LEU A 300 1.24 -0.94 -18.51
N ARG A 301 0.01 -0.70 -18.99
CA ARG A 301 -0.74 0.51 -18.66
C ARG A 301 -1.02 0.64 -17.16
N LEU A 302 -1.39 -0.47 -16.49
CA LEU A 302 -1.56 -0.49 -15.04
C LEU A 302 -0.25 -0.18 -14.31
N TYR A 303 0.86 -0.78 -14.74
CA TYR A 303 2.18 -0.54 -14.20
C TYR A 303 2.59 0.93 -14.37
N ASP A 304 2.51 1.48 -15.58
CA ASP A 304 2.81 2.88 -15.88
C ASP A 304 2.02 3.83 -14.97
N GLY A 305 0.75 3.54 -14.76
CA GLY A 305 -0.13 4.36 -13.94
C GLY A 305 0.19 4.36 -12.45
N LEU A 306 0.87 3.35 -11.94
CA LEU A 306 1.40 3.38 -10.56
C LEU A 306 2.48 4.46 -10.40
N TRP A 307 3.26 4.73 -11.46
CA TRP A 307 4.37 5.68 -11.44
C TRP A 307 3.98 7.08 -11.92
N VAL A 308 2.89 7.21 -12.66
CA VAL A 308 2.47 8.48 -13.29
C VAL A 308 1.03 8.80 -12.90
N TRP A 309 0.84 9.33 -11.67
CA TRP A 309 -0.47 9.60 -11.10
C TRP A 309 -1.32 10.60 -11.90
N THR A 310 -0.71 11.57 -12.56
CA THR A 310 -1.40 12.60 -13.36
C THR A 310 -2.15 12.03 -14.56
N ARG A 311 -1.75 10.85 -15.05
CA ARG A 311 -2.36 10.22 -16.21
C ARG A 311 -3.79 9.72 -15.94
N PHE A 312 -4.09 9.34 -14.68
CA PHE A 312 -5.35 8.68 -14.34
C PHE A 312 -6.26 9.52 -13.46
N ASN A 313 -5.70 10.45 -12.66
CA ASN A 313 -6.46 11.25 -11.70
C ASN A 313 -6.77 12.67 -12.20
N LEU A 314 -6.04 13.12 -13.22
CA LEU A 314 -6.20 14.43 -13.86
C LEU A 314 -6.09 14.25 -15.39
N PRO A 315 -7.19 13.89 -16.07
CA PRO A 315 -7.18 13.41 -17.46
C PRO A 315 -6.62 14.40 -18.48
N ARG A 316 -6.45 15.66 -18.12
CA ARG A 316 -5.94 16.70 -19.03
C ARG A 316 -4.47 17.08 -18.78
N VAL A 317 -3.76 16.43 -17.86
CA VAL A 317 -2.34 16.73 -17.62
C VAL A 317 -1.49 15.98 -18.65
N PRO A 318 -0.79 16.69 -19.55
CA PRO A 318 0.11 16.05 -20.50
C PRO A 318 1.22 15.29 -19.76
N THR A 319 1.40 14.02 -20.11
CA THR A 319 2.46 13.21 -19.51
C THR A 319 3.63 13.10 -20.49
N PRO A 320 4.79 13.69 -20.22
CA PRO A 320 5.98 13.55 -21.05
C PRO A 320 6.37 12.07 -21.22
N ALA A 321 6.81 11.69 -22.43
CA ALA A 321 7.20 10.32 -22.73
C ALA A 321 8.32 9.80 -21.80
N ALA A 322 9.23 10.66 -21.37
CA ALA A 322 10.28 10.33 -20.40
C ALA A 322 9.72 9.85 -19.05
N LEU A 323 8.60 10.42 -18.59
CA LEU A 323 7.96 9.97 -17.34
C LEU A 323 7.38 8.56 -17.43
N VAL A 324 7.13 8.07 -18.64
CA VAL A 324 6.66 6.70 -18.89
C VAL A 324 7.84 5.76 -19.14
N ALA A 325 8.91 6.23 -19.79
CA ALA A 325 10.08 5.42 -20.11
C ALA A 325 10.87 5.01 -18.86
N VAL A 326 11.07 5.94 -17.90
CA VAL A 326 11.87 5.67 -16.68
C VAL A 326 11.31 4.51 -15.84
N PRO A 327 10.01 4.47 -15.48
CA PRO A 327 9.43 3.33 -14.78
C PRO A 327 9.62 2.00 -15.51
N ARG A 328 9.49 2.00 -16.84
CA ARG A 328 9.69 0.79 -17.65
C ARG A 328 11.12 0.26 -17.57
N VAL A 329 12.13 1.17 -17.56
CA VAL A 329 13.52 0.79 -17.30
C VAL A 329 13.67 0.16 -15.91
N VAL A 330 13.06 0.75 -14.88
CA VAL A 330 13.06 0.15 -13.53
C VAL A 330 12.42 -1.24 -13.55
N GLY A 331 11.31 -1.42 -14.26
CA GLY A 331 10.66 -2.71 -14.43
C GLY A 331 11.57 -3.75 -15.08
N VAL A 332 12.28 -3.37 -16.15
CA VAL A 332 13.27 -4.24 -16.82
C VAL A 332 14.40 -4.63 -15.87
N LEU A 333 14.92 -3.68 -15.09
CA LEU A 333 15.96 -3.96 -14.09
C LEU A 333 15.46 -4.93 -13.01
N ILE A 334 14.23 -4.77 -12.54
CA ILE A 334 13.60 -5.71 -11.60
C ILE A 334 13.54 -7.11 -12.21
N LEU A 335 13.04 -7.25 -13.43
CA LEU A 335 12.92 -8.55 -14.13
C LEU A 335 14.30 -9.20 -14.36
N ALA A 336 15.29 -8.43 -14.77
CA ALA A 336 16.66 -8.92 -14.93
C ALA A 336 17.23 -9.45 -13.59
N GLY A 337 17.02 -8.72 -12.48
CA GLY A 337 17.44 -9.17 -11.17
C GLY A 337 16.72 -10.43 -10.69
N LEU A 338 15.43 -10.56 -10.98
CA LEU A 338 14.65 -11.78 -10.69
C LEU A 338 15.15 -12.97 -11.53
N ALA A 339 15.44 -12.77 -12.81
CA ALA A 339 16.05 -13.80 -13.66
C ALA A 339 17.40 -14.26 -13.12
N LEU A 340 18.26 -13.33 -12.68
CA LEU A 340 19.53 -13.67 -12.03
C LEU A 340 19.32 -14.42 -10.72
N ALA A 341 18.28 -14.10 -9.95
CA ALA A 341 17.94 -14.81 -8.73
C ALA A 341 17.46 -16.26 -9.03
N ALA A 342 16.67 -16.43 -10.08
CA ALA A 342 16.20 -17.74 -10.53
C ALA A 342 17.36 -18.61 -11.04
N VAL A 343 18.21 -18.09 -11.91
CA VAL A 343 19.40 -18.80 -12.42
C VAL A 343 20.34 -19.18 -11.26
N GLY A 344 20.57 -18.26 -10.31
CA GLY A 344 21.38 -18.55 -9.14
C GLY A 344 20.80 -19.70 -8.28
N ARG A 345 19.48 -19.81 -8.18
CA ARG A 345 18.81 -20.93 -7.48
C ARG A 345 18.91 -22.25 -8.24
N LEU A 346 18.75 -22.23 -9.56
CA LEU A 346 18.88 -23.44 -10.39
C LEU A 346 20.30 -24.02 -10.34
N ARG A 347 21.32 -23.16 -10.21
CA ARG A 347 22.74 -23.54 -10.08
C ARG A 347 23.14 -23.95 -8.65
N ALA A 348 22.32 -23.59 -7.64
CA ALA A 348 22.58 -23.97 -6.27
C ALA A 348 22.25 -25.46 -6.06
N ARG A 349 23.07 -26.16 -5.25
CA ARG A 349 22.83 -27.57 -4.91
C ARG A 349 21.46 -27.74 -4.19
N PRO A 350 20.82 -28.92 -4.26
CA PRO A 350 19.49 -29.21 -3.69
C PRO A 350 19.31 -28.89 -2.20
N ALA A 351 20.41 -28.82 -1.43
CA ALA A 351 20.38 -28.47 0.00
C ALA A 351 19.83 -27.06 0.31
N ALA A 352 19.67 -26.21 -0.70
CA ALA A 352 19.13 -24.84 -0.54
C ALA A 352 17.62 -24.72 -0.85
N SER A 353 16.85 -25.84 -0.80
CA SER A 353 15.40 -25.82 -1.03
C SER A 353 14.66 -24.98 0.03
N LEU A 354 13.65 -24.23 -0.42
CA LEU A 354 12.75 -23.56 0.51
C LEU A 354 11.93 -24.62 1.27
N GLY A 355 11.91 -24.54 2.60
CA GLY A 355 11.01 -25.40 3.38
C GLY A 355 9.54 -25.15 3.06
N ALA A 356 8.67 -26.16 3.27
CA ALA A 356 7.25 -26.11 2.97
C ALA A 356 6.53 -24.83 3.48
N PRO A 357 6.81 -24.31 4.70
CA PRO A 357 6.19 -23.06 5.15
C PRO A 357 6.59 -21.82 4.31
N ALA A 358 7.81 -21.81 3.75
CA ALA A 358 8.26 -20.72 2.91
C ALA A 358 7.59 -20.76 1.52
N VAL A 359 7.48 -21.97 0.95
CA VAL A 359 6.78 -22.18 -0.33
C VAL A 359 5.31 -21.79 -0.21
N ALA A 360 4.63 -22.25 0.85
CA ALA A 360 3.23 -21.93 1.11
C ALA A 360 3.01 -20.40 1.32
N ALA A 361 3.91 -19.74 2.05
CA ALA A 361 3.82 -18.28 2.27
C ALA A 361 3.95 -17.48 0.97
N TRP A 362 4.92 -17.83 0.13
CA TRP A 362 5.05 -17.23 -1.20
C TRP A 362 3.88 -17.59 -2.11
N GLY A 363 3.39 -18.84 -2.04
CA GLY A 363 2.20 -19.27 -2.77
C GLY A 363 0.98 -18.40 -2.45
N LEU A 364 0.68 -18.17 -1.17
CA LEU A 364 -0.40 -17.28 -0.75
C LEU A 364 -0.23 -15.85 -1.27
N ALA A 365 0.99 -15.29 -1.17
CA ALA A 365 1.27 -13.94 -1.62
C ALA A 365 1.08 -13.80 -3.16
N LEU A 366 1.54 -14.77 -3.93
CA LEU A 366 1.41 -14.78 -5.39
C LEU A 366 -0.02 -15.04 -5.85
N VAL A 367 -0.75 -15.96 -5.20
CA VAL A 367 -2.18 -16.19 -5.46
C VAL A 367 -2.99 -14.93 -5.19
N TRP A 368 -2.69 -14.23 -4.08
CA TRP A 368 -3.32 -12.93 -3.81
C TRP A 368 -3.03 -11.90 -4.90
N LEU A 369 -1.77 -11.76 -5.31
CA LEU A 369 -1.39 -10.80 -6.35
C LEU A 369 -2.09 -11.10 -7.69
N ALA A 370 -2.14 -12.38 -8.08
CA ALA A 370 -2.87 -12.82 -9.27
C ALA A 370 -4.38 -12.55 -9.14
N GLY A 371 -4.95 -12.80 -7.96
CA GLY A 371 -6.35 -12.49 -7.65
C GLY A 371 -6.68 -11.01 -7.75
N VAL A 372 -5.80 -10.13 -7.21
CA VAL A 372 -5.95 -8.67 -7.35
C VAL A 372 -5.93 -8.25 -8.83
N TYR A 373 -4.96 -8.76 -9.59
CA TYR A 373 -4.90 -8.49 -11.04
C TYR A 373 -6.17 -8.95 -11.76
N ALA A 374 -6.64 -10.18 -11.50
CA ALA A 374 -7.86 -10.72 -12.09
C ALA A 374 -9.11 -9.89 -11.71
N MET A 375 -9.20 -9.41 -10.46
CA MET A 375 -10.30 -8.53 -10.03
C MET A 375 -10.28 -7.19 -10.77
N VAL A 376 -9.10 -6.59 -10.99
CA VAL A 376 -8.97 -5.33 -11.75
C VAL A 376 -9.37 -5.54 -13.21
N VAL A 377 -8.87 -6.59 -13.84
CA VAL A 377 -9.22 -6.96 -15.22
C VAL A 377 -10.71 -7.22 -15.38
N SER A 378 -11.30 -7.98 -14.44
CA SER A 378 -12.74 -8.26 -14.45
C SER A 378 -13.58 -6.99 -14.31
N TYR A 379 -13.17 -6.07 -13.43
CA TYR A 379 -13.87 -4.80 -13.25
C TYR A 379 -13.84 -3.96 -14.54
N ASP A 380 -12.68 -3.82 -15.17
CA ASP A 380 -12.52 -3.03 -16.39
C ASP A 380 -13.23 -3.69 -17.60
N GLY A 381 -13.09 -5.01 -17.77
CA GLY A 381 -13.78 -5.76 -18.82
C GLY A 381 -15.32 -5.72 -18.73
N ASN A 382 -15.86 -5.50 -17.53
CA ASN A 382 -17.29 -5.27 -17.32
C ASN A 382 -17.70 -3.78 -17.41
N GLY A 383 -16.89 -2.95 -18.05
CA GLY A 383 -17.18 -1.54 -18.31
C GLY A 383 -16.72 -0.57 -17.22
N GLY A 384 -15.97 -1.03 -16.25
CA GLY A 384 -15.30 -0.16 -15.27
C GLY A 384 -14.21 0.68 -15.94
N HIS A 385 -13.61 1.58 -15.18
CA HIS A 385 -12.51 2.39 -15.65
C HIS A 385 -11.17 1.86 -15.18
N LEU A 386 -10.19 1.74 -16.07
CA LEU A 386 -8.82 1.42 -15.75
C LEU A 386 -8.26 2.42 -14.75
N HIS A 387 -8.03 1.98 -13.51
CA HIS A 387 -7.40 2.81 -12.50
C HIS A 387 -6.34 2.05 -11.70
N PRO A 388 -5.06 2.48 -11.74
CA PRO A 388 -3.95 1.78 -11.08
C PRO A 388 -4.09 1.62 -9.57
N ARG A 389 -4.86 2.48 -8.89
CA ARG A 389 -5.14 2.37 -7.44
C ARG A 389 -5.80 1.05 -7.06
N TYR A 390 -6.47 0.38 -8.00
CA TYR A 390 -7.07 -0.92 -7.74
C TYR A 390 -6.05 -2.04 -7.53
N LEU A 391 -4.77 -1.80 -7.89
CA LEU A 391 -3.67 -2.69 -7.56
C LEU A 391 -3.14 -2.51 -6.12
N PHE A 392 -3.55 -1.47 -5.38
CA PHE A 392 -3.02 -1.19 -4.04
C PHE A 392 -3.14 -2.36 -3.05
N PRO A 393 -4.20 -3.19 -3.08
CA PRO A 393 -4.24 -4.38 -2.22
C PRO A 393 -3.11 -5.41 -2.49
N GLY A 394 -2.54 -5.41 -3.70
CA GLY A 394 -1.41 -6.26 -4.10
C GLY A 394 -0.04 -5.57 -4.03
N LEU A 395 -0.01 -4.26 -3.78
CA LEU A 395 1.18 -3.42 -3.93
C LEU A 395 2.35 -3.86 -3.03
N ALA A 396 2.05 -4.30 -1.80
CA ALA A 396 3.07 -4.79 -0.87
C ALA A 396 3.83 -6.01 -1.42
N VAL A 397 3.13 -6.94 -2.07
CA VAL A 397 3.75 -8.12 -2.70
C VAL A 397 4.61 -7.71 -3.88
N LEU A 398 4.09 -6.82 -4.75
CA LEU A 398 4.85 -6.26 -5.89
C LEU A 398 6.14 -5.58 -5.41
N ALA A 399 6.06 -4.83 -4.32
CA ALA A 399 7.21 -4.13 -3.75
C ALA A 399 8.28 -5.10 -3.22
N VAL A 400 7.87 -6.17 -2.53
CA VAL A 400 8.81 -7.20 -2.05
C VAL A 400 9.48 -7.89 -3.23
N ILE A 401 8.73 -8.25 -4.27
CA ILE A 401 9.28 -8.86 -5.50
C ILE A 401 10.25 -7.88 -6.17
N GLY A 402 9.87 -6.62 -6.32
CA GLY A 402 10.71 -5.57 -6.92
C GLY A 402 12.01 -5.35 -6.14
N ALA A 403 11.92 -5.26 -4.81
CA ALA A 403 13.08 -5.11 -3.93
C ALA A 403 14.02 -6.34 -3.98
N VAL A 404 13.48 -7.56 -4.08
CA VAL A 404 14.30 -8.78 -4.28
C VAL A 404 15.04 -8.73 -5.61
N GLY A 405 14.37 -8.31 -6.69
CA GLY A 405 14.98 -8.17 -8.02
C GLY A 405 16.13 -7.16 -8.00
N LEU A 406 15.88 -5.94 -7.52
CA LEU A 406 16.88 -4.88 -7.46
C LEU A 406 18.05 -5.23 -6.53
N ASP A 407 17.79 -5.82 -5.34
CA ASP A 407 18.85 -6.26 -4.43
C ASP A 407 19.76 -7.30 -5.06
N ARG A 408 19.21 -8.19 -5.89
CA ARG A 408 19.99 -9.21 -6.59
C ARG A 408 20.85 -8.64 -7.71
N LEU A 409 20.31 -7.68 -8.46
CA LEU A 409 20.99 -7.07 -9.60
C LEU A 409 22.26 -6.32 -9.18
N VAL A 410 22.22 -5.59 -8.07
CA VAL A 410 23.30 -4.67 -7.67
C VAL A 410 24.47 -5.34 -6.91
N GLY A 411 24.31 -6.59 -6.48
CA GLY A 411 25.40 -7.41 -5.91
C GLY A 411 26.09 -6.78 -4.68
N GLY A 412 27.35 -6.36 -4.83
CA GLY A 412 28.20 -5.86 -3.73
C GLY A 412 27.88 -4.45 -3.21
N ARG A 413 27.26 -3.58 -4.02
CA ARG A 413 26.86 -2.21 -3.64
C ARG A 413 25.43 -2.18 -3.12
N ARG A 414 25.13 -3.02 -2.18
CA ARG A 414 23.80 -3.49 -1.80
C ARG A 414 22.82 -2.46 -1.22
N GLY A 415 23.29 -1.29 -0.79
CA GLY A 415 22.44 -0.24 -0.23
C GLY A 415 22.12 0.89 -1.22
N LEU A 416 22.98 1.12 -2.22
CA LEU A 416 22.87 2.28 -3.10
C LEU A 416 21.67 2.25 -4.06
N TRP A 417 21.17 1.06 -4.38
CA TRP A 417 20.00 0.94 -5.23
C TRP A 417 18.73 1.57 -4.63
N VAL A 418 18.60 1.56 -3.29
CA VAL A 418 17.46 2.18 -2.61
C VAL A 418 17.52 3.71 -2.77
N LEU A 419 18.72 4.30 -2.68
CA LEU A 419 18.93 5.73 -2.94
C LEU A 419 18.60 6.10 -4.38
N GLY A 420 19.11 5.33 -5.34
CA GLY A 420 18.84 5.56 -6.77
C GLY A 420 17.34 5.47 -7.09
N LEU A 421 16.65 4.47 -6.52
CA LEU A 421 15.22 4.32 -6.67
C LEU A 421 14.45 5.50 -6.05
N ALA A 422 14.79 5.89 -4.82
CA ALA A 422 14.14 7.02 -4.13
C ALA A 422 14.34 8.34 -4.91
N ALA A 423 15.55 8.61 -5.40
CA ALA A 423 15.84 9.78 -6.23
C ALA A 423 15.01 9.77 -7.53
N THR A 424 14.91 8.61 -8.19
CA THR A 424 14.10 8.45 -9.40
C THR A 424 12.62 8.74 -9.13
N GLN A 425 12.06 8.20 -8.05
CA GLN A 425 10.66 8.41 -7.68
C GLN A 425 10.37 9.88 -7.32
N LEU A 426 11.28 10.54 -6.59
CA LEU A 426 11.15 11.96 -6.28
C LEU A 426 11.23 12.84 -7.54
N ALA A 427 12.12 12.52 -8.47
CA ALA A 427 12.21 13.22 -9.76
C ALA A 427 10.93 13.06 -10.59
N LEU A 428 10.35 11.85 -10.63
CA LEU A 428 9.05 11.60 -11.29
C LEU A 428 7.92 12.37 -10.61
N THR A 429 7.91 12.44 -9.28
CA THR A 429 6.92 13.23 -8.53
C THR A 429 7.07 14.74 -8.84
N ALA A 430 8.30 15.27 -8.85
CA ALA A 430 8.54 16.67 -9.20
C ALA A 430 8.11 16.99 -10.64
N ALA A 431 8.41 16.10 -11.60
CA ALA A 431 7.99 16.26 -12.99
C ALA A 431 6.45 16.18 -13.14
N ALA A 432 5.78 15.31 -12.37
CA ALA A 432 4.33 15.25 -12.33
C ALA A 432 3.72 16.55 -11.79
N TRP A 433 4.31 17.15 -10.75
CA TRP A 433 3.90 18.45 -10.23
C TRP A 433 4.09 19.59 -11.24
N ALA A 434 5.21 19.62 -11.97
CA ALA A 434 5.42 20.57 -13.04
C ALA A 434 4.34 20.44 -14.14
N GLY A 435 3.97 19.21 -14.51
CA GLY A 435 2.86 18.96 -15.42
C GLY A 435 1.51 19.42 -14.88
N PHE A 436 1.24 19.21 -13.60
CA PHE A 436 0.02 19.67 -12.93
C PHE A 436 -0.09 21.20 -12.91
N VAL A 437 0.98 21.90 -12.51
CA VAL A 437 1.04 23.37 -12.54
C VAL A 437 0.86 23.90 -13.97
N THR A 438 1.47 23.25 -14.95
CA THR A 438 1.28 23.58 -16.37
C THR A 438 -0.19 23.50 -16.78
N ALA A 439 -0.87 22.42 -16.39
CA ALA A 439 -2.29 22.24 -16.71
C ALA A 439 -3.19 23.28 -16.04
N LEU A 440 -2.86 23.68 -14.80
CA LEU A 440 -3.63 24.69 -14.08
C LEU A 440 -3.44 26.12 -14.64
N ARG A 441 -2.23 26.45 -15.07
CA ARG A 441 -1.87 27.82 -15.54
C ARG A 441 -2.02 27.99 -17.05
N GLY A 442 -2.19 26.90 -17.81
CA GLY A 442 -2.15 26.94 -19.28
C GLY A 442 -0.76 27.20 -19.87
N ARG A 443 0.30 27.34 -19.04
CA ARG A 443 1.70 27.51 -19.45
C ARG A 443 2.65 26.70 -18.59
N ARG A 444 3.80 26.36 -19.15
CA ARG A 444 4.88 25.70 -18.39
C ARG A 444 5.54 26.69 -17.42
N PRO A 445 6.00 26.24 -16.25
CA PRO A 445 6.87 27.04 -15.39
C PRO A 445 8.18 27.38 -16.14
N ASP A 446 8.63 28.63 -16.02
CA ASP A 446 9.84 29.11 -16.67
C ASP A 446 11.13 28.60 -15.99
N GLY A 447 11.01 27.97 -14.84
CA GLY A 447 12.11 27.37 -14.08
C GLY A 447 11.71 26.95 -12.68
N PRO A 448 12.68 26.49 -11.87
CA PRO A 448 12.41 26.02 -10.50
C PRO A 448 11.76 27.09 -9.60
N ALA A 449 12.16 28.36 -9.75
CA ALA A 449 11.63 29.48 -8.97
C ALA A 449 10.15 29.75 -9.29
N ASP A 450 9.75 29.74 -10.57
CA ASP A 450 8.35 29.91 -10.99
C ASP A 450 7.49 28.71 -10.56
N LEU A 451 8.03 27.49 -10.61
CA LEU A 451 7.36 26.31 -10.07
C LEU A 451 7.15 26.43 -8.55
N ALA A 452 8.19 26.86 -7.81
CA ALA A 452 8.09 27.06 -6.36
C ALA A 452 7.07 28.14 -6.00
N GLY A 453 7.05 29.27 -6.72
CA GLY A 453 6.05 30.32 -6.55
C GLY A 453 4.62 29.86 -6.84
N ALA A 454 4.46 29.01 -7.87
CA ALA A 454 3.16 28.40 -8.16
C ALA A 454 2.68 27.46 -7.06
N LEU A 455 3.58 26.62 -6.54
CA LEU A 455 3.26 25.72 -5.42
C LEU A 455 2.93 26.50 -4.15
N ALA A 456 3.70 27.57 -3.85
CA ALA A 456 3.40 28.46 -2.74
C ALA A 456 1.99 29.06 -2.85
N GLY A 457 1.60 29.57 -4.01
CA GLY A 457 0.24 30.09 -4.24
C GLY A 457 -0.86 29.03 -4.09
N LEU A 458 -0.59 27.76 -4.45
CA LEU A 458 -1.54 26.65 -4.21
C LEU A 458 -1.67 26.33 -2.72
N LEU A 459 -0.59 26.42 -1.95
CA LEU A 459 -0.60 26.19 -0.50
C LEU A 459 -1.33 27.30 0.25
N ASP A 460 -1.11 28.57 -0.13
CA ASP A 460 -1.85 29.72 0.41
C ASP A 460 -3.35 29.59 0.13
N ALA A 461 -3.72 29.21 -1.09
CA ALA A 461 -5.12 28.93 -1.45
C ALA A 461 -5.71 27.77 -0.63
N GLY A 462 -4.88 26.84 -0.16
CA GLY A 462 -5.24 25.79 0.79
C GLY A 462 -5.51 26.28 2.21
N GLY A 463 -5.19 27.54 2.53
CA GLY A 463 -5.42 28.17 3.83
C GLY A 463 -4.42 27.73 4.93
N VAL A 464 -3.24 27.26 4.53
CA VAL A 464 -2.15 26.90 5.44
C VAL A 464 -0.96 27.82 5.18
N SER A 465 -0.34 28.32 6.24
CA SER A 465 0.88 29.15 6.11
C SER A 465 2.00 28.33 5.45
N TRP A 466 2.20 28.57 4.16
CA TRP A 466 3.09 27.79 3.30
C TRP A 466 4.56 27.80 3.75
N PRO A 467 5.14 28.88 4.33
CA PRO A 467 6.54 28.83 4.77
C PRO A 467 6.78 27.78 5.86
N TRP A 468 5.90 27.71 6.86
CA TRP A 468 5.98 26.72 7.92
C TRP A 468 5.72 25.30 7.42
N LEU A 469 4.74 25.14 6.55
CA LEU A 469 4.47 23.84 5.95
C LEU A 469 5.66 23.34 5.13
N LEU A 470 6.25 24.20 4.29
CA LEU A 470 7.44 23.82 3.51
C LEU A 470 8.64 23.52 4.39
N LEU A 471 8.84 24.25 5.50
CA LEU A 471 9.91 23.97 6.44
C LEU A 471 9.73 22.57 7.08
N VAL A 472 8.53 22.25 7.55
CA VAL A 472 8.22 20.94 8.14
C VAL A 472 8.40 19.82 7.10
N VAL A 473 7.84 19.99 5.92
CA VAL A 473 7.94 19.00 4.82
C VAL A 473 9.40 18.81 4.38
N ALA A 474 10.14 19.88 4.19
CA ALA A 474 11.56 19.81 3.86
C ALA A 474 12.36 19.10 4.97
N GLY A 475 12.09 19.42 6.24
CA GLY A 475 12.68 18.74 7.38
C GLY A 475 12.41 17.24 7.39
N MET A 476 11.16 16.82 7.13
CA MET A 476 10.79 15.41 7.04
C MET A 476 11.49 14.70 5.87
N LEU A 477 11.58 15.33 4.70
CA LEU A 477 12.26 14.78 3.53
C LEU A 477 13.76 14.66 3.76
N VAL A 478 14.40 15.70 4.31
CA VAL A 478 15.83 15.72 4.64
C VAL A 478 16.15 14.64 5.67
N LEU A 479 15.36 14.56 6.76
CA LEU A 479 15.56 13.53 7.78
C LEU A 479 15.41 12.12 7.19
N GLY A 480 14.38 11.90 6.36
CA GLY A 480 14.20 10.63 5.65
C GLY A 480 15.40 10.29 4.74
N ALA A 481 15.88 11.27 3.98
CA ALA A 481 17.04 11.11 3.10
C ALA A 481 18.34 10.82 3.87
N LEU A 482 18.59 11.52 4.99
CA LEU A 482 19.76 11.27 5.85
C LEU A 482 19.73 9.87 6.47
N VAL A 483 18.56 9.43 6.93
CA VAL A 483 18.37 8.05 7.44
C VAL A 483 18.68 7.05 6.33
N LEU A 484 18.13 7.25 5.14
CA LEU A 484 18.34 6.34 4.01
C LEU A 484 19.81 6.32 3.59
N LEU A 485 20.47 7.47 3.51
CA LEU A 485 21.89 7.58 3.19
C LEU A 485 22.75 6.84 4.23
N GLY A 486 22.51 7.08 5.53
CA GLY A 486 23.21 6.40 6.61
C GLY A 486 23.09 4.87 6.53
N LEU A 487 21.88 4.36 6.25
CA LEU A 487 21.65 2.93 6.06
C LEU A 487 22.33 2.38 4.81
N ALA A 488 22.28 3.10 3.70
CA ALA A 488 22.94 2.69 2.46
C ALA A 488 24.46 2.59 2.63
N LEU A 489 25.07 3.57 3.31
CA LEU A 489 26.50 3.56 3.63
C LEU A 489 26.85 2.43 4.60
N ALA A 490 26.04 2.19 5.64
CA ALA A 490 26.25 1.09 6.58
C ALA A 490 26.19 -0.30 5.90
N TRP A 491 25.36 -0.46 4.86
CA TRP A 491 25.26 -1.73 4.12
C TRP A 491 26.35 -1.91 3.07
N THR A 492 27.03 -0.85 2.64
CA THR A 492 28.16 -0.92 1.72
C THR A 492 29.50 -1.08 2.42
N ALA A 493 29.58 -0.75 3.72
CA ALA A 493 30.79 -0.89 4.51
C ALA A 493 31.27 -2.36 4.54
N PRO A 494 32.58 -2.62 4.38
CA PRO A 494 33.13 -3.96 4.46
C PRO A 494 32.87 -4.54 5.86
N ARG A 495 32.34 -5.75 5.93
CA ARG A 495 32.18 -6.46 7.20
C ARG A 495 33.58 -6.70 7.78
N ARG A 496 33.85 -6.17 8.98
CA ARG A 496 35.06 -6.56 9.72
C ARG A 496 35.07 -8.08 9.83
N PRO A 497 36.18 -8.75 9.49
CA PRO A 497 36.29 -10.19 9.67
C PRO A 497 35.99 -10.51 11.15
N ALA A 498 35.24 -11.55 11.37
CA ALA A 498 34.99 -12.05 12.74
C ALA A 498 36.36 -12.28 13.42
N PRO A 499 36.55 -11.87 14.67
CA PRO A 499 37.78 -12.18 15.39
C PRO A 499 38.00 -13.69 15.30
N ARG A 500 39.17 -14.10 14.82
CA ARG A 500 39.54 -15.52 14.80
C ARG A 500 39.35 -16.05 16.21
N PRO A 501 38.71 -17.23 16.39
CA PRO A 501 38.65 -17.84 17.70
C PRO A 501 40.08 -17.93 18.20
N ALA A 502 40.31 -17.45 19.43
CA ALA A 502 41.62 -17.57 20.07
C ALA A 502 41.98 -19.05 20.04
N THR A 503 43.11 -19.36 19.38
CA THR A 503 43.68 -20.73 19.41
C THR A 503 43.93 -21.02 20.87
N VAL A 504 43.13 -21.90 21.44
CA VAL A 504 43.38 -22.47 22.77
C VAL A 504 44.66 -23.28 22.60
N THR A 505 45.80 -22.72 22.99
CA THR A 505 47.04 -23.43 23.13
C THR A 505 46.82 -24.39 24.31
N THR A 506 46.53 -25.63 24.04
CA THR A 506 46.61 -26.71 25.02
C THR A 506 48.03 -26.81 25.47
N LEU A 507 48.33 -26.28 26.67
CA LEU A 507 49.53 -26.59 27.40
C LEU A 507 49.45 -28.08 27.75
N GLU A 508 50.09 -28.92 26.95
CA GLU A 508 50.42 -30.29 27.37
C GLU A 508 51.32 -30.18 28.58
N SER A 509 50.76 -30.46 29.74
CA SER A 509 51.54 -30.68 30.97
C SER A 509 52.30 -32.00 30.80
N SER A 510 53.58 -31.88 30.43
CA SER A 510 54.54 -32.99 30.60
C SER A 510 54.72 -33.25 32.10
N HIS A 511 54.04 -34.26 32.63
CA HIS A 511 54.50 -34.92 33.84
C HIS A 511 55.26 -36.17 33.39
N ALA A 512 56.59 -36.02 33.34
CA ALA A 512 57.53 -37.13 33.38
C ALA A 512 57.98 -37.33 34.82
N SER A 513 57.99 -38.58 35.22
CA SER A 513 58.62 -39.32 36.28
C SER A 513 57.70 -39.97 37.30
#